data_3f485d544b8a4f0b1b31ecc7383f80ac
#
_entry.id   3f485d544b8a4f0b1b31ecc7383f80ac
#
_cell.length_a   1.000
_cell.length_b   1.000
_cell.length_c   1.000
_cell.angle_alpha   90.00
_cell.angle_beta   90.00
_cell.angle_gamma   90.00
#
_symmetry.space_group_name_H-M   'P 1'
#
loop_
_entity.id
_entity.type
_entity.pdbx_description
1 polymer ?
#
loop_
_entity_poly.entity_id
_entity_poly.type
_entity_poly.pdbx_seq_one_letter_code
_entity_poly.pdbx_strand_id
1 'polypeptide(L)'
;MENKVEVLDKYLPLGSIVLVKGNVKKLMVVARGVLAGKEPEKKLFDYGAVLYPEGLMDERLIFLNHRDIYKVVAEGYSDSDDEIMNENIKNWINEVKNRGLGQ
;
A
#
# COMPACT_ATOMS: atom_id res chain seq x y z
N MET A 1 -3.39 20.50 -6.83
CA MET A 1 -4.13 19.23 -6.91
C MET A 1 -3.79 18.35 -5.74
N GLU A 2 -4.78 17.84 -5.09
CA GLU A 2 -4.56 17.03 -3.92
C GLU A 2 -4.36 15.58 -4.26
N ASN A 3 -3.47 14.93 -3.50
CA ASN A 3 -3.23 13.52 -3.64
C ASN A 3 -3.86 12.76 -2.49
N LYS A 4 -5.16 12.90 -2.38
CA LYS A 4 -5.85 12.22 -1.31
C LYS A 4 -5.92 10.73 -1.59
N VAL A 5 -5.61 9.94 -0.56
CA VAL A 5 -5.75 8.50 -0.62
C VAL A 5 -7.19 8.16 -0.31
N GLU A 6 -7.79 7.32 -1.14
CA GLU A 6 -9.16 6.87 -0.94
C GLU A 6 -9.15 5.60 -0.12
N VAL A 7 -10.19 5.43 0.70
CA VAL A 7 -10.35 4.19 1.45
C VAL A 7 -10.89 3.14 0.49
N LEU A 8 -10.16 2.05 0.32
CA LEU A 8 -10.54 0.99 -0.59
C LEU A 8 -11.51 0.04 0.10
N ASP A 9 -12.37 -0.60 -0.70
CA ASP A 9 -13.20 -1.67 -0.18
C ASP A 9 -12.36 -2.85 0.27
N LYS A 10 -11.28 -3.12 -0.48
CA LYS A 10 -10.42 -4.25 -0.18
C LYS A 10 -9.00 -3.92 -0.62
N TYR A 11 -8.05 -4.18 0.28
CA TYR A 11 -6.63 -4.00 -0.01
C TYR A 11 -6.06 -5.32 -0.48
N LEU A 12 -5.12 -5.25 -1.42
CA LEU A 12 -4.45 -6.46 -1.91
C LEU A 12 -3.77 -7.18 -0.76
N PRO A 13 -3.82 -8.51 -0.75
CA PRO A 13 -3.16 -9.27 0.31
C PRO A 13 -1.64 -9.09 0.26
N LEU A 14 -1.00 -9.31 1.40
CA LEU A 14 0.47 -9.36 1.44
C LEU A 14 0.96 -10.42 0.48
N GLY A 15 2.06 -10.13 -0.20
CA GLY A 15 2.63 -11.05 -1.19
C GLY A 15 2.07 -10.89 -2.57
N SER A 16 1.11 -9.99 -2.77
CA SER A 16 0.59 -9.73 -4.11
C SER A 16 1.68 -9.14 -4.98
N ILE A 17 1.73 -9.56 -6.23
CA ILE A 17 2.72 -9.10 -7.21
C ILE A 17 2.01 -8.16 -8.18
N VAL A 18 2.57 -6.96 -8.33
CA VAL A 18 1.91 -5.92 -9.13
C VAL A 18 2.90 -5.24 -10.05
N LEU A 19 2.36 -4.60 -11.09
CA LEU A 19 3.10 -3.70 -11.96
C LEU A 19 2.49 -2.31 -11.82
N VAL A 20 3.35 -1.30 -11.70
CA VAL A 20 2.89 0.08 -11.60
C VAL A 20 3.03 0.76 -12.95
N LYS A 21 2.26 1.84 -13.13
CA LYS A 21 2.23 2.57 -14.38
C LYS A 21 3.62 3.11 -14.68
N GLY A 22 4.04 2.92 -15.94
CA GLY A 22 5.32 3.42 -16.40
C GLY A 22 6.52 2.59 -16.00
N ASN A 23 6.31 1.39 -15.48
CA ASN A 23 7.42 0.55 -15.03
C ASN A 23 7.13 -0.90 -15.40
N VAL A 24 8.20 -1.65 -15.70
CA VAL A 24 8.07 -3.08 -16.02
C VAL A 24 8.58 -3.97 -14.90
N LYS A 25 9.16 -3.40 -13.85
CA LYS A 25 9.69 -4.16 -12.73
C LYS A 25 8.55 -4.57 -11.81
N LYS A 26 8.50 -5.85 -11.48
CA LYS A 26 7.46 -6.35 -10.56
C LYS A 26 7.76 -5.91 -9.14
N LEU A 27 6.68 -5.61 -8.41
CA LEU A 27 6.76 -5.26 -7.00
C LEU A 27 5.92 -6.23 -6.20
N MET A 28 6.37 -6.53 -4.99
CA MET A 28 5.62 -7.38 -4.08
C MET A 28 5.15 -6.57 -2.89
N VAL A 29 3.84 -6.64 -2.62
CA VAL A 29 3.23 -5.90 -1.51
C VAL A 29 3.65 -6.56 -0.19
N VAL A 30 4.23 -5.75 0.72
CA VAL A 30 4.66 -6.23 2.03
C VAL A 30 4.07 -5.41 3.18
N ALA A 31 3.36 -4.33 2.87
CA ALA A 31 2.73 -3.48 3.87
C ALA A 31 1.48 -2.86 3.30
N ARG A 32 0.52 -2.55 4.15
CA ARG A 32 -0.73 -1.93 3.74
C ARG A 32 -1.06 -0.82 4.72
N GLY A 33 -1.51 0.33 4.19
CA GLY A 33 -1.85 1.46 5.02
C GLY A 33 -0.61 2.02 5.70
N VAL A 34 0.21 2.75 4.95
CA VAL A 34 1.52 3.20 5.41
C VAL A 34 1.55 4.71 5.49
N LEU A 35 2.04 5.21 6.61
CA LEU A 35 2.29 6.65 6.76
C LEU A 35 3.80 6.84 6.68
N ALA A 36 4.26 7.51 5.62
CA ALA A 36 5.68 7.58 5.31
C ALA A 36 6.11 9.01 5.06
N GLY A 37 7.41 9.26 5.25
CA GLY A 37 7.99 10.57 5.07
C GLY A 37 8.49 11.12 6.37
N LYS A 38 8.95 12.39 6.35
CA LYS A 38 9.48 13.05 7.54
C LYS A 38 8.45 14.00 8.11
N GLU A 39 8.44 14.11 9.43
CA GLU A 39 7.61 15.11 10.08
C GLU A 39 8.01 16.49 9.61
N PRO A 40 7.05 17.41 9.43
CA PRO A 40 5.61 17.23 9.64
C PRO A 40 4.86 16.79 8.39
N GLU A 41 5.57 16.38 7.35
CA GLU A 41 4.97 16.19 6.03
C GLU A 41 4.83 14.72 5.66
N LYS A 42 4.38 13.92 6.61
CA LYS A 42 4.12 12.51 6.31
C LYS A 42 2.93 12.37 5.38
N LYS A 43 3.04 11.41 4.46
CA LYS A 43 1.99 11.11 3.50
C LYS A 43 1.48 9.69 3.71
N LEU A 44 0.21 9.51 3.42
CA LEU A 44 -0.45 8.22 3.56
C LEU A 44 -0.42 7.50 2.22
N PHE A 45 0.02 6.24 2.25
CA PHE A 45 0.05 5.38 1.07
C PHE A 45 -0.74 4.12 1.31
N ASP A 46 -1.35 3.60 0.24
CA ASP A 46 -2.10 2.35 0.34
C ASP A 46 -1.19 1.18 0.64
N TYR A 47 0.01 1.16 0.05
CA TYR A 47 0.90 0.01 0.12
C TYR A 47 2.35 0.40 0.30
N GLY A 48 3.10 -0.51 0.93
CA GLY A 48 4.54 -0.54 0.84
C GLY A 48 4.94 -1.84 0.15
N ALA A 49 5.99 -1.77 -0.67
CA ALA A 49 6.37 -2.92 -1.49
C ALA A 49 7.88 -3.02 -1.59
N VAL A 50 8.32 -4.17 -2.06
CA VAL A 50 9.72 -4.41 -2.36
C VAL A 50 9.83 -4.90 -3.80
N LEU A 51 11.02 -4.83 -4.36
CA LEU A 51 11.26 -5.34 -5.70
C LEU A 51 11.09 -6.86 -5.70
N TYR A 52 10.50 -7.37 -6.77
CA TYR A 52 10.39 -8.80 -6.95
C TYR A 52 11.24 -9.22 -8.15
N PRO A 53 12.09 -10.23 -8.04
CA PRO A 53 12.22 -11.20 -6.95
C PRO A 53 13.27 -10.87 -5.91
N GLU A 54 13.84 -9.68 -5.92
CA GLU A 54 14.95 -9.34 -5.04
C GLU A 54 14.57 -9.30 -3.56
N GLY A 55 13.38 -8.81 -3.26
CA GLY A 55 12.95 -8.65 -1.88
C GLY A 55 13.49 -7.39 -1.25
N LEU A 56 13.48 -7.35 0.08
CA LEU A 56 13.94 -6.20 0.83
C LEU A 56 15.46 -6.26 0.95
N MET A 57 16.15 -5.37 0.24
CA MET A 57 17.59 -5.46 0.14
C MET A 57 18.33 -4.49 1.08
N ASP A 58 17.72 -3.32 1.36
CA ASP A 58 18.42 -2.31 2.14
C ASP A 58 17.49 -1.52 3.03
N GLU A 59 16.45 -2.15 3.54
CA GLU A 59 15.53 -1.56 4.49
C GLU A 59 14.62 -0.48 3.92
N ARG A 60 14.67 -0.23 2.61
CA ARG A 60 13.82 0.78 2.01
C ARG A 60 12.63 0.14 1.31
N LEU A 61 11.47 0.66 1.62
CA LEU A 61 10.24 0.24 0.97
C LEU A 61 9.90 1.22 -0.15
N ILE A 62 9.20 0.69 -1.14
CA ILE A 62 8.65 1.50 -2.21
C ILE A 62 7.20 1.76 -1.86
N PHE A 63 6.81 3.03 -1.78
CA PHE A 63 5.45 3.39 -1.39
C PHE A 63 4.63 3.71 -2.62
N LEU A 64 3.41 3.19 -2.66
CA LEU A 64 2.54 3.39 -3.81
C LEU A 64 1.09 3.33 -3.38
N ASN A 65 0.24 3.88 -4.24
CA ASN A 65 -1.20 3.86 -4.02
C ASN A 65 -1.84 2.90 -5.01
N HIS A 66 -3.03 2.45 -4.69
CA HIS A 66 -3.74 1.49 -5.53
C HIS A 66 -3.91 2.01 -6.95
N ARG A 67 -4.14 3.31 -7.10
CA ARG A 67 -4.32 3.91 -8.43
C ARG A 67 -3.06 3.88 -9.29
N ASP A 68 -1.89 3.65 -8.66
CA ASP A 68 -0.64 3.55 -9.41
C ASP A 68 -0.45 2.19 -10.05
N ILE A 69 -1.23 1.21 -9.64
CA ILE A 69 -1.13 -0.17 -10.13
C ILE A 69 -1.94 -0.28 -11.42
N TYR A 70 -1.31 -0.79 -12.48
CA TYR A 70 -2.07 -1.06 -13.67
C TYR A 70 -2.33 -2.55 -13.88
N LYS A 71 -1.59 -3.42 -13.18
CA LYS A 71 -1.82 -4.85 -13.33
C LYS A 71 -1.47 -5.58 -12.05
N VAL A 72 -2.35 -6.45 -11.61
CA VAL A 72 -2.07 -7.41 -10.54
C VAL A 72 -1.66 -8.71 -11.21
N VAL A 73 -0.37 -9.04 -11.09
CA VAL A 73 0.17 -10.24 -11.73
C VAL A 73 -0.29 -11.49 -11.00
N ALA A 74 -0.28 -11.43 -9.67
CA ALA A 74 -0.70 -12.54 -8.83
C ALA A 74 -1.16 -11.99 -7.49
N GLU A 75 -2.28 -12.49 -6.99
CA GLU A 75 -2.73 -12.11 -5.66
C GLU A 75 -2.05 -12.97 -4.62
N GLY A 76 -1.75 -12.35 -3.47
CA GLY A 76 -1.20 -13.09 -2.35
C GLY A 76 -2.26 -13.89 -1.63
N TYR A 77 -1.82 -14.62 -0.63
CA TYR A 77 -2.70 -15.44 0.18
C TYR A 77 -3.64 -14.57 1.02
N SER A 78 -4.89 -14.97 1.10
CA SER A 78 -5.88 -14.27 1.91
C SER A 78 -6.79 -15.29 2.58
N ASP A 79 -7.12 -15.03 3.84
CA ASP A 79 -8.02 -15.85 4.61
C ASP A 79 -8.82 -14.97 5.56
N SER A 80 -9.47 -15.57 6.57
CA SER A 80 -10.27 -14.77 7.50
C SER A 80 -9.44 -13.79 8.29
N ASP A 81 -8.19 -14.11 8.59
CA ASP A 81 -7.31 -13.16 9.27
C ASP A 81 -7.08 -11.93 8.41
N ASP A 82 -6.88 -12.15 7.12
CA ASP A 82 -6.68 -11.03 6.20
C ASP A 82 -7.94 -10.19 6.07
N GLU A 83 -9.12 -10.83 6.09
CA GLU A 83 -10.37 -10.09 6.02
C GLU A 83 -10.55 -9.18 7.22
N ILE A 84 -10.21 -9.67 8.40
CA ILE A 84 -10.25 -8.86 9.62
C ILE A 84 -9.25 -7.71 9.50
N MET A 85 -8.05 -8.00 9.02
CA MET A 85 -7.02 -6.98 8.86
C MET A 85 -7.46 -5.91 7.87
N ASN A 86 -8.17 -6.29 6.80
CA ASN A 86 -8.71 -5.31 5.85
C ASN A 86 -9.61 -4.30 6.53
N GLU A 87 -10.49 -4.75 7.42
CA GLU A 87 -11.35 -3.83 8.16
C GLU A 87 -10.54 -2.93 9.05
N ASN A 88 -9.52 -3.48 9.71
CA ASN A 88 -8.66 -2.68 10.57
C ASN A 88 -7.90 -1.63 9.78
N ILE A 89 -7.43 -1.98 8.59
CA ILE A 89 -6.73 -1.03 7.73
C ILE A 89 -7.66 0.10 7.32
N LYS A 90 -8.87 -0.23 6.91
CA LYS A 90 -9.85 0.76 6.49
C LYS A 90 -10.15 1.73 7.63
N ASN A 91 -10.36 1.20 8.82
CA ASN A 91 -10.66 2.03 9.98
C ASN A 91 -9.48 2.94 10.32
N TRP A 92 -8.27 2.41 10.27
CA TRP A 92 -7.07 3.19 10.56
C TRP A 92 -6.87 4.31 9.55
N ILE A 93 -7.05 4.01 8.26
CA ILE A 93 -6.89 5.02 7.22
C ILE A 93 -7.92 6.12 7.38
N ASN A 94 -9.18 5.75 7.68
CA ASN A 94 -10.21 6.75 7.94
C ASN A 94 -9.82 7.63 9.11
N GLU A 95 -9.28 7.05 10.17
CA GLU A 95 -8.88 7.82 11.34
C GLU A 95 -7.75 8.79 11.00
N VAL A 96 -6.75 8.33 10.25
CA VAL A 96 -5.65 9.19 9.84
C VAL A 96 -6.16 10.35 9.00
N LYS A 97 -7.06 10.09 8.06
CA LYS A 97 -7.61 11.13 7.20
C LYS A 97 -8.44 12.12 8.01
N ASN A 98 -9.20 11.63 8.97
CA ASN A 98 -10.04 12.51 9.79
C ASN A 98 -9.21 13.45 10.65
N ARG A 99 -7.98 13.03 11.00
CA ARG A 99 -7.07 13.90 11.75
C ARG A 99 -6.32 14.88 10.84
N GLY A 100 -6.51 14.78 9.53
CA GLY A 100 -5.77 15.60 8.58
C GLY A 100 -4.35 15.16 8.36
N LEU A 101 -3.97 13.99 8.86
CA LEU A 101 -2.63 13.44 8.67
C LEU A 101 -2.54 12.76 7.31
N GLY A 102 -1.35 12.80 6.72
CA GLY A 102 -1.07 12.08 5.49
C GLY A 102 -1.72 12.65 4.25
N GLN A 103 -2.25 13.85 4.33
CA GLN A 103 -2.92 14.50 3.20
C GLN A 103 -1.98 15.42 2.47
#